data_3fe3e56221fe592237036e3ce1f74834
#
_entry.id   3fe3e56221fe592237036e3ce1f74834
#
_cell.length_a   1.000
_cell.length_b   1.000
_cell.length_c   1.000
_cell.angle_alpha   90.00
_cell.angle_beta   90.00
_cell.angle_gamma   90.00
#
_symmetry.space_group_name_H-M   'P 1'
#
loop_
_entity.id
_entity.type
_entity.pdbx_description
1 polymer ?
#
loop_
_entity_poly.entity_id
_entity_poly.type
_entity_poly.pdbx_seq_one_letter_code
_entity_poly.pdbx_strand_id
1 'polypeptide(L)'
;MAKAALVLALLLASPAFAEEAKWSGAVTGYYYAMRDEPDFGVGVATLDYGRLHLEGRYNYEATNAGSAFAGWKFSGGEDVTFEVTPILGVLFGAGRGIIPGVEASVAWRQLDAYVEAEYVDDRRQPGSRYFYSWTEIGWTPHEWLRVGLVGQRTHTVDTGRELQFGAFAQFIVQKLTFSIYAFNPDSSARYAIGALTVSF
;
A
#
# COMPACT_ATOMS: atom_id res chain seq x y z
N MET A 1 3.80 34.95 23.43
CA MET A 1 3.12 33.66 23.63
C MET A 1 1.89 33.62 22.71
N ALA A 2 2.03 33.11 21.53
CA ALA A 2 0.94 32.96 20.54
C ALA A 2 0.37 31.54 20.66
N LYS A 3 -0.91 31.46 21.03
CA LYS A 3 -1.66 30.21 21.10
C LYS A 3 -1.99 29.80 19.66
N ALA A 4 -1.36 28.74 19.17
CA ALA A 4 -1.79 28.09 17.94
C ALA A 4 -3.12 27.38 18.19
N ALA A 5 -4.21 27.93 17.69
CA ALA A 5 -5.51 27.29 17.66
C ALA A 5 -5.50 26.25 16.57
N LEU A 6 -5.52 24.99 16.95
CA LEU A 6 -5.74 23.85 16.05
C LEU A 6 -7.22 23.91 15.61
N VAL A 7 -7.47 24.40 14.40
CA VAL A 7 -8.77 24.32 13.76
C VAL A 7 -8.94 22.90 13.22
N LEU A 8 -9.54 22.05 14.05
CA LEU A 8 -10.06 20.76 13.61
C LEU A 8 -11.33 21.02 12.80
N ALA A 9 -11.19 21.18 11.48
CA ALA A 9 -12.34 21.25 10.59
C ALA A 9 -13.04 19.90 10.60
N LEU A 10 -14.15 19.78 11.34
CA LEU A 10 -15.09 18.69 11.17
C LEU A 10 -15.67 18.81 9.75
N LEU A 11 -15.19 18.03 8.83
CA LEU A 11 -15.90 17.74 7.59
C LEU A 11 -17.15 16.94 7.97
N LEU A 12 -18.26 17.64 8.15
CA LEU A 12 -19.58 17.03 8.25
C LEU A 12 -19.87 16.42 6.88
N ALA A 13 -19.59 15.14 6.75
CA ALA A 13 -19.99 14.36 5.60
C ALA A 13 -21.51 14.41 5.48
N SER A 14 -22.01 14.87 4.34
CA SER A 14 -23.41 14.67 3.93
C SER A 14 -23.73 13.18 4.02
N PRO A 15 -24.97 12.78 4.38
CA PRO A 15 -25.34 11.39 4.41
C PRO A 15 -25.37 10.86 2.98
N ALA A 16 -24.28 10.31 2.50
CA ALA A 16 -24.31 9.42 1.37
C ALA A 16 -25.20 8.24 1.76
N PHE A 17 -26.14 7.88 0.91
CA PHE A 17 -27.06 6.77 1.07
C PHE A 17 -26.32 5.59 1.65
N ALA A 18 -26.81 5.08 2.77
CA ALA A 18 -26.19 3.95 3.46
C ALA A 18 -26.38 2.70 2.59
N GLU A 19 -25.41 2.44 1.73
CA GLU A 19 -25.23 1.10 1.19
C GLU A 19 -25.00 0.16 2.39
N GLU A 20 -25.73 -0.94 2.45
CA GLU A 20 -25.55 -1.91 3.55
C GLU A 20 -24.06 -2.29 3.62
N ALA A 21 -23.43 -1.97 4.73
CA ALA A 21 -22.02 -2.26 4.92
C ALA A 21 -21.80 -3.78 4.83
N LYS A 22 -21.04 -4.21 3.84
CA LYS A 22 -20.67 -5.60 3.60
C LYS A 22 -19.20 -5.79 3.90
N TRP A 23 -18.87 -6.98 4.35
CA TRP A 23 -17.48 -7.40 4.47
C TRP A 23 -16.92 -7.68 3.10
N SER A 24 -15.73 -7.15 2.83
CA SER A 24 -14.90 -7.50 1.68
C SER A 24 -13.45 -7.56 2.14
N GLY A 25 -12.62 -8.29 1.43
CA GLY A 25 -11.23 -8.40 1.82
C GLY A 25 -10.39 -9.08 0.76
N ALA A 26 -9.10 -9.11 1.00
CA ALA A 26 -8.15 -9.80 0.14
C ALA A 26 -6.99 -10.37 0.96
N VAL A 27 -6.40 -11.43 0.44
CA VAL A 27 -5.13 -11.95 0.94
C VAL A 27 -4.17 -12.01 -0.25
N THR A 28 -3.00 -11.40 -0.08
CA THR A 28 -1.95 -11.34 -1.10
C THR A 28 -0.66 -11.96 -0.55
N GLY A 29 -0.09 -12.87 -1.31
CA GLY A 29 1.27 -13.36 -1.12
C GLY A 29 2.16 -12.77 -2.19
N TYR A 30 3.30 -12.21 -1.79
CA TYR A 30 4.34 -11.72 -2.69
C TYR A 30 5.59 -12.59 -2.57
N TYR A 31 6.27 -12.81 -3.68
CA TYR A 31 7.57 -13.44 -3.74
C TYR A 31 8.55 -12.51 -4.44
N TYR A 32 9.57 -12.08 -3.73
CA TYR A 32 10.63 -11.22 -4.21
C TYR A 32 11.78 -12.07 -4.70
N ALA A 33 11.98 -12.11 -6.02
CA ALA A 33 13.12 -12.77 -6.66
C ALA A 33 14.25 -11.76 -6.83
N MET A 34 15.19 -11.80 -5.91
CA MET A 34 16.33 -10.89 -5.84
C MET A 34 17.50 -11.43 -6.65
N ARG A 35 18.31 -10.54 -7.22
CA ARG A 35 19.45 -10.97 -8.02
C ARG A 35 20.65 -11.37 -7.18
N ASP A 36 21.03 -10.51 -6.24
CA ASP A 36 22.29 -10.59 -5.49
C ASP A 36 22.05 -10.78 -3.96
N GLU A 37 20.79 -10.91 -3.54
CA GLU A 37 20.35 -11.13 -2.17
C GLU A 37 19.45 -12.36 -2.09
N PRO A 38 19.23 -12.94 -0.91
CA PRO A 38 18.27 -14.04 -0.75
C PRO A 38 16.84 -13.61 -1.12
N ASP A 39 16.14 -14.47 -1.81
CA ASP A 39 14.72 -14.31 -2.08
C ASP A 39 13.90 -14.34 -0.79
N PHE A 40 12.78 -13.62 -0.76
CA PHE A 40 11.90 -13.61 0.41
C PHE A 40 10.43 -13.49 0.01
N GLY A 41 9.57 -13.88 0.94
CA GLY A 41 8.12 -13.78 0.81
C GLY A 41 7.54 -12.73 1.75
N VAL A 42 6.46 -12.11 1.31
CA VAL A 42 5.66 -11.13 2.06
C VAL A 42 4.20 -11.55 2.01
N GLY A 43 3.48 -11.39 3.12
CA GLY A 43 2.05 -11.64 3.19
C GLY A 43 1.30 -10.38 3.62
N VAL A 44 0.19 -10.08 2.94
CA VAL A 44 -0.71 -8.97 3.28
C VAL A 44 -2.13 -9.50 3.29
N ALA A 45 -2.91 -9.12 4.29
CA ALA A 45 -4.33 -9.42 4.38
C ALA A 45 -5.10 -8.15 4.73
N THR A 46 -6.12 -7.83 3.94
CA THR A 46 -7.00 -6.68 4.16
C THR A 46 -8.42 -7.12 4.44
N LEU A 47 -9.14 -6.36 5.24
CA LEU A 47 -10.53 -6.58 5.56
C LEU A 47 -11.26 -5.25 5.74
N ASP A 48 -12.30 -5.05 4.96
CA ASP A 48 -13.10 -3.83 4.94
C ASP A 48 -14.52 -4.09 5.44
N TYR A 49 -15.08 -3.12 6.18
CA TYR A 49 -16.48 -3.07 6.54
C TYR A 49 -17.01 -1.62 6.45
N GLY A 50 -17.71 -1.33 5.40
CA GLY A 50 -18.10 0.04 5.09
C GLY A 50 -16.85 0.94 4.93
N ARG A 51 -16.68 1.89 5.85
CA ARG A 51 -15.50 2.78 5.86
C ARG A 51 -14.33 2.27 6.71
N LEU A 52 -14.56 1.27 7.55
CA LEU A 52 -13.49 0.67 8.34
C LEU A 52 -12.58 -0.14 7.44
N HIS A 53 -11.28 0.12 7.52
CA HIS A 53 -10.22 -0.64 6.88
C HIS A 53 -9.35 -1.28 7.95
N LEU A 54 -9.10 -2.57 7.83
CA LEU A 54 -8.18 -3.32 8.68
C LEU A 54 -7.17 -4.03 7.79
N GLU A 55 -5.92 -4.05 8.23
CA GLU A 55 -4.86 -4.71 7.48
C GLU A 55 -3.87 -5.40 8.42
N GLY A 56 -3.37 -6.55 7.99
CA GLY A 56 -2.30 -7.29 8.63
C GLY A 56 -1.23 -7.64 7.63
N ARG A 57 0.04 -7.42 7.99
CA ARG A 57 1.19 -7.72 7.13
C ARG A 57 2.21 -8.58 7.86
N TYR A 58 2.93 -9.36 7.10
CA TYR A 58 4.06 -10.14 7.59
C TYR A 58 5.24 -9.97 6.63
N ASN A 59 6.41 -9.72 7.20
CA ASN A 59 7.67 -9.56 6.46
C ASN A 59 7.71 -8.35 5.50
N TYR A 60 6.80 -7.40 5.68
CA TYR A 60 6.65 -6.22 4.81
C TYR A 60 7.57 -5.07 5.26
N GLU A 61 7.46 -4.62 6.50
CA GLU A 61 8.25 -3.51 7.04
C GLU A 61 9.66 -3.94 7.44
N ALA A 62 9.82 -5.18 7.86
CA ALA A 62 11.12 -5.77 8.20
C ALA A 62 11.04 -7.29 8.20
N THR A 63 12.16 -7.95 7.99
CA THR A 63 12.28 -9.41 8.05
C THR A 63 11.86 -9.95 9.41
N ASN A 64 10.95 -10.94 9.42
CA ASN A 64 10.37 -11.55 10.63
C ASN A 64 9.59 -10.56 11.52
N ALA A 65 9.15 -9.45 10.97
CA ALA A 65 8.23 -8.53 11.62
C ALA A 65 6.80 -8.75 11.10
N GLY A 66 5.84 -8.45 11.94
CA GLY A 66 4.43 -8.31 11.58
C GLY A 66 3.95 -6.90 11.88
N SER A 67 2.93 -6.47 11.18
CA SER A 67 2.23 -5.23 11.46
C SER A 67 0.73 -5.42 11.35
N ALA A 68 -0.01 -4.57 12.05
CA ALA A 68 -1.46 -4.52 11.98
C ALA A 68 -1.91 -3.07 11.96
N PHE A 69 -2.84 -2.76 11.05
CA PHE A 69 -3.34 -1.40 10.81
C PHE A 69 -4.83 -1.32 10.99
N ALA A 70 -5.28 -0.12 11.37
CA ALA A 70 -6.66 0.30 11.25
C ALA A 70 -6.69 1.62 10.48
N GLY A 71 -7.66 1.76 9.57
CA GLY A 71 -7.83 2.91 8.71
C GLY A 71 -9.30 3.30 8.55
N TRP A 72 -9.51 4.46 7.95
CA TRP A 72 -10.84 4.97 7.66
C TRP A 72 -10.92 5.50 6.25
N LYS A 73 -11.82 4.93 5.45
CA LYS A 73 -11.98 5.24 4.03
C LYS A 73 -12.80 6.50 3.79
N PHE A 74 -12.29 7.38 2.96
CA PHE A 74 -12.96 8.54 2.41
C PHE A 74 -12.96 8.41 0.89
N SER A 75 -14.13 8.21 0.31
CA SER A 75 -14.28 8.04 -1.14
C SER A 75 -15.28 9.01 -1.72
N GLY A 76 -15.14 9.33 -3.00
CA GLY A 76 -16.03 10.23 -3.70
C GLY A 76 -15.71 10.33 -5.19
N GLY A 77 -16.45 11.24 -5.87
CA GLY A 77 -16.30 11.49 -7.29
C GLY A 77 -17.37 10.77 -8.13
N GLU A 78 -17.50 11.20 -9.35
CA GLU A 78 -18.43 10.63 -10.36
C GLU A 78 -17.62 10.09 -11.54
N ASP A 79 -17.22 10.95 -12.49
CA ASP A 79 -16.38 10.57 -13.63
C ASP A 79 -14.93 10.24 -13.23
N VAL A 80 -14.41 10.96 -12.25
CA VAL A 80 -13.15 10.69 -11.59
C VAL A 80 -13.46 10.24 -10.17
N THR A 81 -13.20 8.99 -9.85
CA THR A 81 -13.40 8.46 -8.51
C THR A 81 -12.10 8.47 -7.73
N PHE A 82 -12.19 8.67 -6.43
CA PHE A 82 -11.03 8.61 -5.53
C PHE A 82 -11.39 7.92 -4.22
N GLU A 83 -10.39 7.33 -3.60
CA GLU A 83 -10.43 6.86 -2.22
C GLU A 83 -9.14 7.29 -1.50
N VAL A 84 -9.26 7.76 -0.27
CA VAL A 84 -8.14 8.10 0.63
C VAL A 84 -8.40 7.45 1.97
N THR A 85 -7.45 6.66 2.43
CA THR A 85 -7.53 5.89 3.67
C THR A 85 -6.32 6.23 4.54
N PRO A 86 -6.42 7.22 5.45
CA PRO A 86 -5.42 7.33 6.51
C PRO A 86 -5.42 6.06 7.34
N ILE A 87 -4.23 5.52 7.59
CA ILE A 87 -3.98 4.29 8.34
C ILE A 87 -3.04 4.54 9.52
N LEU A 88 -3.22 3.80 10.58
CA LEU A 88 -2.31 3.77 11.72
C LEU A 88 -2.03 2.32 12.09
N GLY A 89 -0.77 1.95 12.04
CA GLY A 89 -0.30 0.61 12.32
C GLY A 89 0.56 0.50 13.58
N VAL A 90 0.68 -0.74 14.04
CA VAL A 90 1.61 -1.17 15.09
C VAL A 90 2.56 -2.23 14.51
N LEU A 91 3.85 -2.07 14.78
CA LEU A 91 4.91 -3.01 14.40
C LEU A 91 5.22 -3.93 15.59
N PHE A 92 5.32 -5.24 15.32
CA PHE A 92 5.64 -6.26 16.32
C PHE A 92 6.54 -7.36 15.75
N GLY A 93 7.02 -8.26 16.60
CA GLY A 93 7.97 -9.32 16.20
C GLY A 93 9.41 -8.83 16.23
N ALA A 94 10.11 -8.89 15.09
CA ALA A 94 11.50 -8.42 15.00
C ALA A 94 11.63 -6.90 15.21
N GLY A 95 10.63 -6.12 14.78
CA GLY A 95 10.48 -4.68 15.06
C GLY A 95 9.51 -4.39 16.21
N ARG A 96 9.45 -3.14 16.65
CA ARG A 96 8.44 -2.64 17.59
C ARG A 96 8.24 -1.14 17.43
N GLY A 97 7.05 -0.71 17.05
CA GLY A 97 6.83 0.72 16.83
C GLY A 97 5.41 1.05 16.40
N ILE A 98 5.25 2.24 15.85
CA ILE A 98 4.02 2.72 15.23
C ILE A 98 4.29 3.10 13.78
N ILE A 99 3.26 2.97 12.94
CA ILE A 99 3.35 3.21 11.51
C ILE A 99 2.15 4.06 11.09
N PRO A 100 2.24 5.40 11.20
CA PRO A 100 1.27 6.27 10.53
C PRO A 100 1.48 6.22 9.02
N GLY A 101 0.37 6.20 8.27
CA GLY A 101 0.42 6.14 6.83
C GLY A 101 -0.88 6.60 6.18
N VAL A 102 -0.88 6.52 4.87
CA VAL A 102 -2.03 6.80 4.02
C VAL A 102 -1.96 5.94 2.77
N GLU A 103 -3.09 5.39 2.39
CA GLU A 103 -3.33 4.83 1.08
C GLU A 103 -4.24 5.77 0.30
N ALA A 104 -4.00 5.93 -0.98
CA ALA A 104 -4.88 6.71 -1.83
C ALA A 104 -4.93 6.13 -3.23
N SER A 105 -6.11 6.18 -3.83
CA SER A 105 -6.32 5.81 -5.22
C SER A 105 -7.17 6.83 -5.94
N VAL A 106 -6.96 6.92 -7.25
CA VAL A 106 -7.79 7.69 -8.16
C VAL A 106 -7.98 6.89 -9.44
N ALA A 107 -9.20 6.91 -9.99
CA ALA A 107 -9.50 6.24 -11.24
C ALA A 107 -10.32 7.14 -12.16
N TRP A 108 -9.98 7.08 -13.45
CA TRP A 108 -10.68 7.77 -14.53
C TRP A 108 -10.74 6.88 -15.76
N ARG A 109 -11.93 6.37 -16.08
CA ARG A 109 -12.14 5.42 -17.18
C ARG A 109 -11.28 4.17 -17.00
N GLN A 110 -10.31 3.96 -17.89
CA GLN A 110 -9.38 2.84 -17.89
C GLN A 110 -8.03 3.16 -17.20
N LEU A 111 -7.84 4.39 -16.74
CA LEU A 111 -6.63 4.83 -16.06
C LEU A 111 -6.86 4.88 -14.56
N ASP A 112 -5.87 4.45 -13.81
CA ASP A 112 -5.85 4.57 -12.35
C ASP A 112 -4.47 4.91 -11.83
N ALA A 113 -4.43 5.47 -10.63
CA ALA A 113 -3.21 5.60 -9.85
C ALA A 113 -3.48 5.20 -8.41
N TYR A 114 -2.48 4.59 -7.79
CA TYR A 114 -2.47 4.19 -6.39
C TYR A 114 -1.19 4.65 -5.72
N VAL A 115 -1.28 5.08 -4.49
CA VAL A 115 -0.14 5.36 -3.63
C VAL A 115 -0.40 4.83 -2.22
N GLU A 116 0.59 4.17 -1.66
CA GLU A 116 0.76 3.90 -0.25
C GLU A 116 1.97 4.70 0.23
N ALA A 117 1.83 5.40 1.35
CA ALA A 117 2.91 6.17 1.94
C ALA A 117 2.85 6.06 3.46
N GLU A 118 3.96 5.69 4.09
CA GLU A 118 4.01 5.45 5.52
C GLU A 118 5.37 5.82 6.13
N TYR A 119 5.33 6.11 7.42
CA TYR A 119 6.53 6.33 8.22
C TYR A 119 6.64 5.26 9.29
N VAL A 120 7.69 4.46 9.23
CA VAL A 120 7.97 3.39 10.20
C VAL A 120 8.82 3.94 11.32
N ASP A 121 8.23 4.13 12.52
CA ASP A 121 8.92 4.54 13.74
C ASP A 121 9.30 3.29 14.55
N ASP A 122 10.37 2.60 14.16
CA ASP A 122 10.88 1.45 14.93
C ASP A 122 11.62 1.92 16.16
N ARG A 123 11.07 1.60 17.34
CA ARG A 123 11.64 1.97 18.65
C ARG A 123 12.71 1.02 19.14
N ARG A 124 12.84 -0.18 18.55
CA ARG A 124 13.93 -1.10 18.86
C ARG A 124 15.23 -0.69 18.18
N GLN A 125 15.10 -0.13 16.98
CA GLN A 125 16.23 0.31 16.16
C GLN A 125 15.98 1.74 15.68
N PRO A 126 16.19 2.77 16.52
CA PRO A 126 15.87 4.16 16.14
C PRO A 126 16.58 4.66 14.88
N GLY A 127 17.76 4.10 14.53
CA GLY A 127 18.47 4.41 13.28
C GLY A 127 17.85 3.77 12.04
N SER A 128 16.90 2.82 12.20
CA SER A 128 16.17 2.19 11.10
C SER A 128 14.80 2.80 10.82
N ARG A 129 14.51 3.97 11.39
CA ARG A 129 13.31 4.72 11.02
C ARG A 129 13.37 5.14 9.57
N TYR A 130 12.27 4.94 8.85
CA TYR A 130 12.24 5.27 7.43
C TYR A 130 10.85 5.71 6.98
N PHE A 131 10.85 6.50 5.91
CA PHE A 131 9.68 6.77 5.10
C PHE A 131 9.67 5.80 3.91
N TYR A 132 8.54 5.18 3.68
CA TYR A 132 8.30 4.29 2.56
C TYR A 132 7.16 4.83 1.69
N SER A 133 7.25 4.66 0.38
CA SER A 133 6.10 4.80 -0.49
C SER A 133 6.17 3.83 -1.67
N TRP A 134 5.03 3.27 -2.00
CA TRP A 134 4.75 2.51 -3.20
C TRP A 134 3.76 3.29 -4.06
N THR A 135 3.99 3.38 -5.37
CA THR A 135 3.13 4.12 -6.29
C THR A 135 2.94 3.32 -7.56
N GLU A 136 1.72 3.19 -8.02
CA GLU A 136 1.38 2.58 -9.30
C GLU A 136 0.60 3.58 -10.15
N ILE A 137 0.84 3.54 -11.47
CA ILE A 137 0.02 4.18 -12.49
C ILE A 137 -0.40 3.09 -13.47
N GLY A 138 -1.68 2.78 -13.52
CA GLY A 138 -2.27 1.65 -14.23
C GLY A 138 -3.11 2.07 -15.44
N TRP A 139 -3.17 1.17 -16.39
CA TRP A 139 -4.10 1.17 -17.52
C TRP A 139 -4.73 -0.20 -17.65
N THR A 140 -6.06 -0.25 -17.68
CA THR A 140 -6.87 -1.46 -17.75
C THR A 140 -7.55 -1.56 -19.13
N PRO A 141 -6.83 -2.01 -20.18
CA PRO A 141 -7.39 -2.12 -21.55
C PRO A 141 -8.53 -3.14 -21.64
N HIS A 142 -8.50 -4.15 -20.80
CA HIS A 142 -9.50 -5.23 -20.69
C HIS A 142 -9.72 -5.57 -19.22
N GLU A 143 -10.92 -6.00 -18.86
CA GLU A 143 -11.30 -6.36 -17.48
C GLU A 143 -10.38 -7.41 -16.84
N TRP A 144 -9.72 -8.23 -17.64
CA TRP A 144 -8.80 -9.26 -17.18
C TRP A 144 -7.33 -8.83 -17.17
N LEU A 145 -6.99 -7.60 -17.66
CA LEU A 145 -5.59 -7.15 -17.80
C LEU A 145 -5.45 -5.71 -17.32
N ARG A 146 -4.59 -5.49 -16.32
CA ARG A 146 -4.10 -4.18 -15.92
C ARG A 146 -2.58 -4.15 -16.06
N VAL A 147 -2.04 -3.15 -16.74
CA VAL A 147 -0.60 -2.94 -16.93
C VAL A 147 -0.22 -1.54 -16.51
N GLY A 148 1.04 -1.32 -16.16
CA GLY A 148 1.43 0.03 -15.78
C GLY A 148 2.87 0.18 -15.32
N LEU A 149 3.12 1.34 -14.73
CA LEU A 149 4.39 1.70 -14.13
C LEU A 149 4.28 1.65 -12.60
N VAL A 150 5.38 1.27 -11.96
CA VAL A 150 5.50 1.21 -10.51
C VAL A 150 6.73 1.95 -10.05
N GLY A 151 6.62 2.64 -8.93
CA GLY A 151 7.73 3.29 -8.25
C GLY A 151 7.72 2.94 -6.77
N GLN A 152 8.89 2.65 -6.23
CA GLN A 152 9.11 2.42 -4.81
C GLN A 152 10.15 3.40 -4.30
N ARG A 153 9.88 4.01 -3.16
CA ARG A 153 10.82 4.91 -2.52
C ARG A 153 10.95 4.54 -1.05
N THR A 154 12.18 4.33 -0.62
CA THR A 154 12.54 4.22 0.79
C THR A 154 13.49 5.36 1.15
N HIS A 155 13.23 6.04 2.26
CA HIS A 155 14.11 7.07 2.79
C HIS A 155 14.37 6.82 4.26
N THR A 156 15.53 6.26 4.55
CA THR A 156 16.01 6.01 5.91
C THR A 156 16.73 7.25 6.45
N VAL A 157 16.53 7.56 7.72
CA VAL A 157 17.08 8.75 8.36
C VAL A 157 18.62 8.80 8.24
N ASP A 158 19.27 7.64 8.38
CA ASP A 158 20.73 7.56 8.47
C ASP A 158 21.43 7.18 7.14
N THR A 159 20.77 6.48 6.22
CA THR A 159 21.41 5.91 5.01
C THR A 159 21.00 6.59 3.70
N GLY A 160 20.06 7.51 3.76
CA GLY A 160 19.67 8.30 2.61
C GLY A 160 18.43 7.76 1.86
N ARG A 161 18.33 8.12 0.58
CA ARG A 161 17.15 7.90 -0.25
C ARG A 161 17.44 6.84 -1.31
N GLU A 162 16.60 5.83 -1.36
CA GLU A 162 16.55 4.83 -2.42
C GLU A 162 15.28 5.03 -3.25
N LEU A 163 15.43 4.99 -4.57
CA LEU A 163 14.36 5.11 -5.56
C LEU A 163 14.48 3.96 -6.53
N GLN A 164 13.38 3.23 -6.72
CA GLN A 164 13.28 2.09 -7.61
C GLN A 164 12.09 2.28 -8.53
N PHE A 165 12.24 1.99 -9.80
CA PHE A 165 11.19 2.11 -10.80
C PHE A 165 11.06 0.84 -11.60
N GLY A 166 9.85 0.56 -12.05
CA GLY A 166 9.57 -0.63 -12.80
C GLY A 166 8.27 -0.55 -13.59
N ALA A 167 7.92 -1.68 -14.14
CA ALA A 167 6.65 -1.89 -14.80
C ALA A 167 5.97 -3.13 -14.21
N PHE A 168 4.66 -3.21 -14.38
CA PHE A 168 3.89 -4.35 -13.92
C PHE A 168 2.84 -4.80 -14.93
N ALA A 169 2.43 -6.06 -14.78
CA ALA A 169 1.25 -6.62 -15.41
C ALA A 169 0.46 -7.44 -14.38
N GLN A 170 -0.86 -7.29 -14.39
CA GLN A 170 -1.80 -8.01 -13.53
C GLN A 170 -2.83 -8.71 -14.39
N PHE A 171 -3.03 -10.00 -14.14
CA PHE A 171 -4.03 -10.83 -14.79
C PHE A 171 -5.13 -11.16 -13.80
N ILE A 172 -6.35 -10.69 -14.09
CA ILE A 172 -7.50 -10.75 -13.20
C ILE A 172 -8.45 -11.84 -13.72
N VAL A 173 -8.71 -12.83 -12.88
CA VAL A 173 -9.62 -13.95 -13.21
C VAL A 173 -10.56 -14.16 -12.01
N GLN A 174 -11.78 -13.63 -12.12
CA GLN A 174 -12.76 -13.66 -11.04
C GLN A 174 -12.21 -13.00 -9.75
N LYS A 175 -11.98 -13.80 -8.71
CA LYS A 175 -11.46 -13.38 -7.41
C LYS A 175 -9.95 -13.51 -7.28
N LEU A 176 -9.27 -13.91 -8.34
CA LEU A 176 -7.82 -14.10 -8.36
C LEU A 176 -7.16 -13.01 -9.20
N THR A 177 -6.08 -12.45 -8.68
CA THR A 177 -5.19 -11.55 -9.42
C THR A 177 -3.77 -12.08 -9.34
N PHE A 178 -3.19 -12.36 -10.50
CA PHE A 178 -1.77 -12.70 -10.64
C PHE A 178 -1.02 -11.45 -11.07
N SER A 179 -0.02 -11.04 -10.31
CA SER A 179 0.76 -9.83 -10.60
C SER A 179 2.23 -10.18 -10.80
N ILE A 180 2.85 -9.50 -11.75
CA ILE A 180 4.30 -9.55 -11.98
C ILE A 180 4.80 -8.11 -12.06
N TYR A 181 5.84 -7.81 -11.29
CA TYR A 181 6.54 -6.53 -11.30
C TYR A 181 7.99 -6.76 -11.67
N ALA A 182 8.54 -5.90 -12.51
CA ALA A 182 9.96 -5.91 -12.87
C ALA A 182 10.56 -4.54 -12.54
N PHE A 183 11.49 -4.52 -11.61
CA PHE A 183 12.13 -3.32 -11.12
C PHE A 183 13.54 -3.16 -11.68
N ASN A 184 13.94 -1.92 -11.93
CA ASN A 184 15.30 -1.49 -12.33
C ASN A 184 15.88 -2.32 -13.50
N PRO A 185 15.15 -2.50 -14.62
CA PRO A 185 15.53 -3.48 -15.67
C PRO A 185 16.93 -3.26 -16.24
N ASP A 186 17.39 -2.02 -16.29
CA ASP A 186 18.69 -1.62 -16.87
C ASP A 186 19.79 -1.51 -15.80
N SER A 187 19.57 -2.02 -14.58
CA SER A 187 20.49 -1.88 -13.46
C SER A 187 20.99 -3.24 -12.95
N SER A 188 22.15 -3.23 -12.29
CA SER A 188 22.60 -4.38 -11.50
C SER A 188 21.68 -4.68 -10.32
N ALA A 189 20.96 -3.67 -9.79
CA ALA A 189 19.97 -3.79 -8.72
C ALA A 189 18.57 -4.22 -9.21
N ARG A 190 18.49 -4.93 -10.34
CA ARG A 190 17.22 -5.44 -10.86
C ARG A 190 16.68 -6.60 -10.02
N TYR A 191 15.36 -6.63 -9.85
CA TYR A 191 14.66 -7.72 -9.22
C TYR A 191 13.24 -7.83 -9.79
N ALA A 192 12.56 -8.93 -9.48
CA ALA A 192 11.17 -9.15 -9.87
C ALA A 192 10.33 -9.53 -8.66
N ILE A 193 9.05 -9.19 -8.71
CA ILE A 193 8.08 -9.61 -7.71
C ILE A 193 6.96 -10.36 -8.42
N GLY A 194 6.68 -11.59 -7.97
CA GLY A 194 5.46 -12.30 -8.31
C GLY A 194 4.46 -12.17 -7.16
N ALA A 195 3.18 -11.93 -7.45
CA ALA A 195 2.16 -11.88 -6.42
C ALA A 195 0.88 -12.63 -6.84
N LEU A 196 0.21 -13.20 -5.84
CA LEU A 196 -1.11 -13.79 -5.97
C LEU A 196 -2.03 -13.17 -4.92
N THR A 197 -3.12 -12.56 -5.40
CA THR A 197 -4.19 -12.01 -4.56
C THR A 197 -5.45 -12.85 -4.71
N VAL A 198 -6.09 -13.16 -3.60
CA VAL A 198 -7.42 -13.77 -3.51
C VAL A 198 -8.36 -12.77 -2.83
N SER A 199 -9.38 -12.30 -3.55
CA SER A 199 -10.41 -11.37 -3.03
C SER A 199 -11.69 -12.12 -2.63
N PHE A 200 -12.41 -11.66 -1.61
CA PHE A 200 -13.65 -12.29 -1.13
C PHE A 200 -14.66 -11.27 -0.62
#